data_72baf46ad2a93d3d1bce959139c2c235
#
_entry.id   72baf46ad2a93d3d1bce959139c2c235
#
_cell.length_a   1.000
_cell.length_b   1.000
_cell.length_c   1.000
_cell.angle_alpha   90.00
_cell.angle_beta   90.00
_cell.angle_gamma   90.00
#
_symmetry.space_group_name_H-M   'P 1'
#
loop_
_entity.id
_entity.type
_entity.pdbx_description
1 polymer ?
#
loop_
_entity_poly.entity_id
_entity_poly.type
_entity_poly.pdbx_seq_one_letter_code
_entity_poly.pdbx_strand_id
1 'polypeptide(L)' 'MATVAERVIDIVATQLGVSKEQITPETNFVNDLGADSLDQVELVMELEEEFDINIPDDAAEKIQTVGQAIEHIEKAQK' A
#
# COMPACT_ATOMS: atom_id res chain seq x y z
N MET A 1 -0.24 4.34 -19.37
CA MET A 1 0.51 3.46 -18.48
C MET A 1 0.19 3.80 -17.04
N ALA A 2 0.19 2.78 -16.18
CA ALA A 2 -0.17 3.00 -14.78
C ALA A 2 0.98 3.66 -14.03
N THR A 3 0.66 4.66 -13.23
CA THR A 3 1.63 5.28 -12.34
C THR A 3 1.84 4.39 -11.10
N VAL A 4 2.86 4.72 -10.31
CA VAL A 4 3.06 4.01 -9.04
C VAL A 4 1.80 4.12 -8.18
N ALA A 5 1.22 5.32 -8.11
CA ALA A 5 0.01 5.53 -7.31
C ALA A 5 -1.13 4.63 -7.78
N GLU A 6 -1.35 4.54 -9.08
CA GLU A 6 -2.42 3.70 -9.62
C GLU A 6 -2.20 2.23 -9.33
N ARG A 7 -0.94 1.78 -9.43
CA ARG A 7 -0.62 0.39 -9.15
C ARG A 7 -0.81 0.05 -7.67
N VAL A 8 -0.41 0.96 -6.80
CA VAL A 8 -0.61 0.78 -5.35
C VAL A 8 -2.10 0.69 -5.04
N ILE A 9 -2.89 1.60 -5.61
CA ILE A 9 -4.34 1.60 -5.38
C ILE A 9 -4.97 0.30 -5.87
N ASP A 10 -4.55 -0.19 -7.03
CA ASP A 10 -5.05 -1.47 -7.55
C ASP A 10 -4.78 -2.61 -6.58
N ILE A 11 -3.56 -2.67 -6.06
CA ILE A 11 -3.16 -3.73 -5.15
C ILE A 11 -3.95 -3.63 -3.84
N VAL A 12 -4.08 -2.42 -3.30
CA VAL A 12 -4.83 -2.21 -2.05
C VAL A 12 -6.29 -2.62 -2.24
N ALA A 13 -6.90 -2.20 -3.34
CA ALA A 13 -8.30 -2.53 -3.61
C ALA A 13 -8.50 -4.03 -3.69
N THR A 14 -7.62 -4.72 -4.40
CA THR A 14 -7.71 -6.17 -4.58
C THR A 14 -7.46 -6.91 -3.26
N GLN A 15 -6.44 -6.49 -2.53
CA GLN A 15 -6.03 -7.18 -1.31
C GLN A 15 -7.06 -7.03 -0.20
N LEU A 16 -7.64 -5.85 -0.08
CA LEU A 16 -8.60 -5.55 0.99
C LEU A 16 -10.06 -5.66 0.55
N GLY A 17 -10.30 -5.93 -0.73
CA GLY A 17 -11.64 -6.13 -1.23
C GLY A 17 -12.49 -4.88 -1.21
N VAL A 18 -11.89 -3.73 -1.48
CA VAL A 18 -12.61 -2.45 -1.51
C VAL A 18 -12.56 -1.84 -2.90
N SER A 19 -13.46 -0.89 -3.15
CA SER A 19 -13.51 -0.19 -4.42
C SER A 19 -12.37 0.81 -4.53
N LYS A 20 -11.77 0.92 -5.72
CA LYS A 20 -10.73 1.90 -5.96
C LYS A 20 -11.21 3.33 -5.69
N GLU A 21 -12.48 3.57 -5.90
CA GLU A 21 -13.08 4.90 -5.70
C GLU A 21 -13.06 5.32 -4.25
N GLN A 22 -12.96 4.36 -3.34
CA GLN A 22 -12.90 4.63 -1.91
C GLN A 22 -11.48 4.93 -1.41
N ILE A 23 -10.49 4.76 -2.28
CA ILE A 23 -9.09 4.86 -1.90
C ILE A 23 -8.52 6.20 -2.32
N THR A 24 -8.04 6.97 -1.35
CA THR A 24 -7.36 8.25 -1.59
C THR A 24 -6.01 8.22 -0.89
N PRO A 25 -5.10 9.17 -1.17
CA PRO A 25 -3.82 9.20 -0.46
C PRO A 25 -3.97 9.34 1.06
N GLU A 26 -5.04 9.95 1.52
CA GLU A 26 -5.30 10.10 2.95
C GLU A 26 -5.92 8.87 3.59
N THR A 27 -6.35 7.90 2.80
CA THR A 27 -7.01 6.71 3.32
C THR A 27 -6.06 5.93 4.24
N ASN A 28 -6.53 5.64 5.45
CA ASN A 28 -5.77 4.87 6.43
C ASN A 28 -6.16 3.40 6.31
N PHE A 29 -5.18 2.52 6.22
CA PHE A 29 -5.45 1.10 6.02
C PHE A 29 -6.28 0.50 7.15
N VAL A 30 -5.95 0.85 8.38
CA VAL A 30 -6.63 0.30 9.55
C VAL A 30 -7.93 1.04 9.83
N ASN A 31 -7.87 2.36 9.92
CA ASN A 31 -9.01 3.16 10.37
C ASN A 31 -10.10 3.26 9.31
N ASP A 32 -9.70 3.38 8.05
CA ASP A 32 -10.67 3.61 6.98
C ASP A 32 -11.05 2.34 6.24
N LEU A 33 -10.11 1.41 6.10
CA LEU A 33 -10.33 0.19 5.33
C LEU A 33 -10.48 -1.06 6.20
N GLY A 34 -10.26 -0.93 7.50
CA GLY A 34 -10.45 -2.04 8.43
C GLY A 34 -9.41 -3.14 8.33
N ALA A 35 -8.22 -2.83 7.81
CA ALA A 35 -7.17 -3.83 7.70
C ALA A 35 -6.63 -4.18 9.09
N ASP A 36 -6.42 -5.48 9.33
CA ASP A 36 -5.77 -5.91 10.56
C ASP A 36 -4.28 -6.14 10.30
N SER A 37 -3.58 -6.64 11.31
CA SER A 37 -2.12 -6.85 11.20
C SER A 37 -1.76 -7.81 10.08
N LEU A 38 -2.52 -8.87 9.92
CA LEU A 38 -2.26 -9.85 8.87
C LEU A 38 -2.48 -9.24 7.50
N ASP A 39 -3.55 -8.47 7.35
CA ASP A 39 -3.84 -7.78 6.09
C ASP A 39 -2.70 -6.85 5.71
N GLN A 40 -2.15 -6.13 6.68
CA GLN A 40 -1.05 -5.21 6.43
C GLN A 40 0.22 -5.95 6.00
N VAL A 41 0.51 -7.07 6.64
CA VAL A 41 1.68 -7.87 6.28
C VAL A 41 1.56 -8.38 4.85
N GLU A 42 0.40 -8.91 4.51
CA GLU A 42 0.16 -9.43 3.17
C GLU A 42 0.22 -8.33 2.13
N LEU A 43 -0.31 -7.15 2.46
CA LEU A 43 -0.28 -6.01 1.56
C LEU A 43 1.16 -5.58 1.28
N VAL A 44 1.97 -5.48 2.33
CA VAL A 44 3.37 -5.10 2.17
C VAL A 44 4.10 -6.10 1.28
N MET A 45 3.85 -7.41 1.48
CA MET A 45 4.48 -8.43 0.65
C MET A 45 4.08 -8.30 -0.81
N GLU A 46 2.80 -8.01 -1.07
CA GLU A 46 2.33 -7.81 -2.43
C GLU A 46 3.01 -6.60 -3.09
N LEU A 47 3.17 -5.52 -2.33
CA LEU A 47 3.84 -4.33 -2.83
C LEU A 47 5.30 -4.61 -3.14
N GLU A 48 5.97 -5.38 -2.28
CA GLU A 48 7.36 -5.76 -2.52
C GLU A 48 7.51 -6.55 -3.80
N GLU A 49 6.61 -7.49 -4.05
CA GLU A 49 6.66 -8.32 -5.26
C GLU A 49 6.32 -7.52 -6.50
N GLU A 50 5.32 -6.67 -6.40
CA GLU A 50 4.87 -5.90 -7.56
C GLU A 50 5.92 -4.91 -8.04
N PHE A 51 6.64 -4.28 -7.11
CA PHE A 51 7.60 -3.23 -7.44
C PHE A 51 9.05 -3.69 -7.34
N ASP A 52 9.27 -4.95 -6.99
CA ASP A 52 10.61 -5.54 -6.86
C ASP A 52 11.48 -4.70 -5.92
N ILE A 53 10.94 -4.43 -4.74
CA ILE A 53 11.62 -3.66 -3.70
C ILE A 53 11.53 -4.42 -2.38
N ASN A 54 12.32 -3.98 -1.41
CA ASN A 54 12.28 -4.55 -0.06
C ASN A 54 11.82 -3.48 0.91
N ILE A 55 10.78 -3.79 1.69
CA ILE A 55 10.25 -2.88 2.70
C ILE A 55 10.55 -3.50 4.07
N PRO A 56 11.54 -2.96 4.80
CA PRO A 56 11.87 -3.51 6.13
C PRO A 56 10.72 -3.30 7.11
N ASP A 57 10.70 -4.11 8.15
CA ASP A 57 9.61 -4.09 9.13
C ASP A 57 9.39 -2.71 9.74
N ASP A 58 10.47 -2.01 10.08
CA ASP A 58 10.35 -0.70 10.69
C ASP A 58 9.76 0.33 9.72
N ALA A 59 10.07 0.23 8.43
CA ALA A 59 9.47 1.08 7.42
C ALA A 59 7.99 0.71 7.22
N ALA A 60 7.68 -0.59 7.24
CA ALA A 60 6.30 -1.05 7.09
C ALA A 60 5.41 -0.52 8.20
N GLU A 61 5.94 -0.44 9.42
CA GLU A 61 5.18 0.08 10.55
C GLU A 61 4.79 1.53 10.38
N LYS A 62 5.57 2.28 9.61
CA LYS A 62 5.32 3.69 9.38
C LYS A 62 4.34 3.93 8.22
N ILE A 63 4.07 2.90 7.45
CA ILE A 63 3.14 3.01 6.33
C ILE A 63 1.73 2.76 6.85
N GLN A 64 1.03 3.84 7.15
CA GLN A 64 -0.32 3.78 7.70
C GLN A 64 -1.37 4.23 6.70
N THR A 65 -1.00 5.06 5.74
CA THR A 65 -1.92 5.55 4.72
C THR A 65 -1.45 5.14 3.34
N VAL A 66 -2.38 5.20 2.39
CA VAL A 66 -2.07 4.89 0.99
C VAL A 66 -1.00 5.83 0.46
N GLY A 67 -1.09 7.12 0.80
CA GLY A 67 -0.08 8.09 0.38
C GLY A 67 1.31 7.78 0.89
N GLN A 68 1.41 7.32 2.13
CA GLN A 68 2.69 6.94 2.69
C GLN A 68 3.28 5.73 1.97
N ALA A 69 2.44 4.78 1.59
CA ALA A 69 2.89 3.63 0.83
C ALA A 69 3.42 4.06 -0.54
N ILE A 70 2.68 4.92 -1.22
CA ILE A 70 3.08 5.44 -2.53
C ILE A 70 4.42 6.15 -2.43
N GLU A 71 4.55 7.02 -1.44
CA GLU A 71 5.77 7.80 -1.27
C GLU A 71 6.98 6.90 -1.01
N HIS A 72 6.81 5.91 -0.15
CA HIS A 72 7.89 4.98 0.16
C HIS A 72 8.35 4.22 -1.08
N ILE A 73 7.39 3.74 -1.88
CA ILE A 73 7.70 2.98 -3.07
C ILE A 73 8.41 3.86 -4.10
N GLU A 74 7.94 5.08 -4.28
CA GLU A 74 8.57 6.00 -5.22
C GLU A 74 10.03 6.27 -4.86
N LYS A 75 10.30 6.41 -3.57
CA LYS A 75 11.67 6.61 -3.10
C LYS A 75 12.53 5.37 -3.29
N ALA A 76 11.94 4.21 -3.07
CA ALA A 76 12.66 2.95 -3.16
C ALA A 76 13.04 2.59 -4.59
N GLN A 77 12.29 3.09 -5.56
CA GLN A 77 12.52 2.76 -6.96
C GLN A 77 13.55 3.65 -7.65
N LYS A 78 14.09 4.59 -6.96
CA LYS A 78 15.09 5.48 -7.57
C LYS A 78 16.40 4.77 -7.88
#